data_d5b2c0409f2b369e71720bfa826edc20
#
_entry.id   d5b2c0409f2b369e71720bfa826edc20
#
_cell.length_a   1.000
_cell.length_b   1.000
_cell.length_c   1.000
_cell.angle_alpha   90.00
_cell.angle_beta   90.00
_cell.angle_gamma   90.00
#
_symmetry.space_group_name_H-M   'P 1'
#
loop_
_entity.id
_entity.type
_entity.pdbx_description
1 polymer ?
#
loop_
_entity_poly.entity_id
_entity_poly.type
_entity_poly.pdbx_seq_one_letter_code
_entity_poly.pdbx_strand_id
1 'polypeptide(L)'
;MSNRAWSGYLALTFVAVAGYFLVPADTWAQTIYAELVGLVATGAIVVGVVRYRPAARAAWWWFAAGQLLNVLGTLAEAILGRVLHLETWPSVADILWLGLYPCLVIGLFLLIRRRTQGHDWGSLVDATTITTGLGLLSWVFLIRPVADDSSLSLVARVVSVAYPVGDILVLAMVTRLLVGAGSRTLAFRLLAGALLLYLAGDATWAVINYVGLEPSPGAVKLLQMNFLTAYALFGAAGLHRSVREVGEQATQRTLRLSPALLVLLTVASLIAPAILGYQVWHQHITDGVAIVIGSVALFLLVVTRMAQLLRQIERQSKQLSQLVRVDELTGLPNRRAWSVELPVAIERARRDQVALSIAMLDLDRFKRFNDEYGHQAGDRLLKTAAAAWSEQLRTVDHLARYGGEEFIVLLPGASAELATMVLERLRSATPAGQTFSAGVATWDGNETSEELITRADQALYEAKDTGRDRIQVATEPAPTNLQPSTGPPCTGHD
;
A
#
# COMPACT_ATOMS: atom_id res chain seq x y z
N MET A 1 0.55 -9.43 -36.58
CA MET A 1 -0.48 -10.43 -36.22
C MET A 1 -1.23 -9.95 -35.01
N SER A 2 -2.51 -9.88 -35.14
CA SER A 2 -3.47 -9.08 -34.38
C SER A 2 -3.64 -9.46 -32.91
N ASN A 3 -4.12 -8.49 -32.16
CA ASN A 3 -4.66 -8.56 -30.77
C ASN A 3 -5.71 -9.69 -30.56
N ARG A 4 -5.96 -10.52 -31.55
CA ARG A 4 -7.03 -11.55 -31.64
C ARG A 4 -6.58 -12.97 -31.32
N ALA A 5 -5.27 -13.25 -31.20
CA ALA A 5 -4.80 -14.64 -31.00
C ALA A 5 -5.28 -15.25 -29.68
N TRP A 6 -5.25 -14.48 -28.58
CA TRP A 6 -5.72 -14.93 -27.28
C TRP A 6 -7.25 -15.13 -27.24
N SER A 7 -8.01 -14.26 -27.93
CA SER A 7 -9.47 -14.40 -27.98
C SER A 7 -9.89 -15.59 -28.84
N GLY A 8 -9.20 -15.83 -29.95
CA GLY A 8 -9.38 -17.03 -30.75
C GLY A 8 -9.05 -18.31 -29.98
N TYR A 9 -7.92 -18.32 -29.27
CA TYR A 9 -7.57 -19.39 -28.34
C TYR A 9 -8.66 -19.62 -27.28
N LEU A 10 -9.11 -18.55 -26.60
CA LEU A 10 -10.12 -18.66 -25.55
C LEU A 10 -11.46 -19.17 -26.10
N ALA A 11 -11.90 -18.70 -27.27
CA ALA A 11 -13.12 -19.18 -27.89
C ALA A 11 -13.00 -20.67 -28.25
N LEU A 12 -11.87 -21.09 -28.84
CA LEU A 12 -11.62 -22.50 -29.21
C LEU A 12 -11.59 -23.40 -27.97
N THR A 13 -10.88 -23.00 -26.92
CA THR A 13 -10.80 -23.79 -25.69
C THR A 13 -12.14 -23.80 -24.94
N PHE A 14 -12.94 -22.72 -24.98
CA PHE A 14 -14.29 -22.76 -24.42
C PHE A 14 -15.19 -23.77 -25.13
N VAL A 15 -15.15 -23.81 -26.46
CA VAL A 15 -15.88 -24.82 -27.25
C VAL A 15 -15.36 -26.25 -26.93
N ALA A 16 -14.04 -26.39 -26.79
CA ALA A 16 -13.45 -27.67 -26.40
C ALA A 16 -13.88 -28.10 -24.98
N VAL A 17 -13.88 -27.22 -24.01
CA VAL A 17 -14.35 -27.51 -22.63
C VAL A 17 -15.84 -27.90 -22.65
N ALA A 18 -16.68 -27.16 -23.38
CA ALA A 18 -18.09 -27.53 -23.54
C ALA A 18 -18.28 -28.89 -24.25
N GLY A 19 -17.48 -29.14 -25.28
CA GLY A 19 -17.49 -30.41 -26.02
C GLY A 19 -17.07 -31.62 -25.18
N TYR A 20 -16.26 -31.42 -24.15
CA TYR A 20 -15.83 -32.49 -23.23
C TYR A 20 -17.02 -33.22 -22.59
N PHE A 21 -18.14 -32.51 -22.35
CA PHE A 21 -19.34 -33.15 -21.79
C PHE A 21 -19.92 -34.24 -22.67
N LEU A 22 -19.74 -34.15 -23.98
CA LEU A 22 -20.25 -35.11 -24.97
C LEU A 22 -19.37 -36.37 -25.13
N VAL A 23 -18.13 -36.31 -24.61
CA VAL A 23 -17.21 -37.44 -24.69
C VAL A 23 -17.67 -38.53 -23.71
N PRO A 24 -17.72 -39.82 -24.12
CA PRO A 24 -18.11 -40.93 -23.24
C PRO A 24 -17.17 -40.99 -22.01
N ALA A 25 -17.81 -41.21 -20.83
CA ALA A 25 -17.06 -41.32 -19.58
C ALA A 25 -16.20 -42.59 -19.56
N ASP A 26 -15.12 -42.60 -18.79
CA ASP A 26 -14.21 -43.72 -18.54
C ASP A 26 -13.60 -44.35 -19.81
N THR A 27 -13.42 -43.53 -20.86
CA THR A 27 -12.80 -43.94 -22.12
C THR A 27 -11.43 -43.28 -22.31
N TRP A 28 -10.58 -43.94 -23.13
CA TRP A 28 -9.35 -43.30 -23.60
C TRP A 28 -9.61 -42.00 -24.35
N ALA A 29 -10.72 -41.90 -25.05
CA ALA A 29 -11.12 -40.68 -25.75
C ALA A 29 -11.28 -39.52 -24.78
N GLN A 30 -11.87 -39.77 -23.61
CA GLN A 30 -12.05 -38.74 -22.55
C GLN A 30 -10.71 -38.26 -22.01
N THR A 31 -9.80 -39.18 -21.67
CA THR A 31 -8.46 -38.85 -21.19
C THR A 31 -7.68 -38.06 -22.24
N ILE A 32 -7.57 -38.62 -23.47
CA ILE A 32 -6.83 -37.94 -24.54
C ILE A 32 -7.38 -36.54 -24.82
N TYR A 33 -8.71 -36.40 -24.78
CA TYR A 33 -9.35 -35.09 -24.98
C TYR A 33 -8.95 -34.08 -23.91
N ALA A 34 -9.00 -34.47 -22.63
CA ALA A 34 -8.61 -33.63 -21.52
C ALA A 34 -7.13 -33.24 -21.61
N GLU A 35 -6.25 -34.22 -21.90
CA GLU A 35 -4.82 -34.02 -22.02
C GLU A 35 -4.44 -33.10 -23.19
N LEU A 36 -5.15 -33.20 -24.32
CA LEU A 36 -4.96 -32.28 -25.44
C LEU A 36 -5.28 -30.83 -25.04
N VAL A 37 -6.36 -30.61 -24.28
CA VAL A 37 -6.70 -29.28 -23.78
C VAL A 37 -5.60 -28.76 -22.83
N GLY A 38 -5.11 -29.60 -21.92
CA GLY A 38 -4.01 -29.27 -20.99
C GLY A 38 -2.69 -28.95 -21.71
N LEU A 39 -2.31 -29.76 -22.71
CA LEU A 39 -1.12 -29.55 -23.54
C LEU A 39 -1.22 -28.26 -24.37
N VAL A 40 -2.38 -28.01 -24.98
CA VAL A 40 -2.62 -26.77 -25.72
C VAL A 40 -2.52 -25.56 -24.79
N ALA A 41 -3.04 -25.64 -23.55
CA ALA A 41 -2.91 -24.60 -22.55
C ALA A 41 -1.45 -24.37 -22.14
N THR A 42 -0.70 -25.44 -21.90
CA THR A 42 0.75 -25.36 -21.62
C THR A 42 1.52 -24.73 -22.77
N GLY A 43 1.25 -25.18 -24.01
CA GLY A 43 1.82 -24.61 -25.22
C GLY A 43 1.51 -23.10 -25.37
N ALA A 44 0.29 -22.69 -25.01
CA ALA A 44 -0.14 -21.31 -25.03
C ALA A 44 0.69 -20.43 -24.06
N ILE A 45 0.96 -20.94 -22.85
CA ILE A 45 1.85 -20.27 -21.89
C ILE A 45 3.26 -20.11 -22.49
N VAL A 46 3.83 -21.19 -23.00
CA VAL A 46 5.18 -21.21 -23.59
C VAL A 46 5.29 -20.22 -24.76
N VAL A 47 4.34 -20.26 -25.69
CA VAL A 47 4.27 -19.32 -26.83
C VAL A 47 4.18 -17.88 -26.35
N GLY A 48 3.37 -17.63 -25.33
CA GLY A 48 3.24 -16.30 -24.73
C GLY A 48 4.55 -15.78 -24.12
N VAL A 49 5.25 -16.64 -23.37
CA VAL A 49 6.55 -16.30 -22.75
C VAL A 49 7.61 -15.99 -23.81
N VAL A 50 7.73 -16.84 -24.83
CA VAL A 50 8.71 -16.64 -25.91
C VAL A 50 8.41 -15.39 -26.72
N ARG A 51 7.13 -15.15 -27.05
CA ARG A 51 6.69 -14.05 -27.90
C ARG A 51 6.72 -12.69 -27.19
N TYR A 52 6.19 -12.64 -25.96
CA TYR A 52 6.00 -11.37 -25.24
C TYR A 52 7.13 -11.04 -24.28
N ARG A 53 7.97 -11.99 -23.94
CA ARG A 53 9.13 -11.83 -23.03
C ARG A 53 8.77 -11.05 -21.75
N PRO A 54 7.80 -11.52 -20.96
CA PRO A 54 7.37 -10.79 -19.77
C PRO A 54 8.51 -10.56 -18.79
N ALA A 55 8.47 -9.47 -18.04
CA ALA A 55 9.50 -9.17 -17.03
C ALA A 55 9.66 -10.30 -16.01
N ALA A 56 8.57 -10.97 -15.64
CA ALA A 56 8.54 -12.12 -14.73
C ALA A 56 8.60 -13.48 -15.48
N ARG A 57 9.39 -13.58 -16.56
CA ARG A 57 9.43 -14.80 -17.41
C ARG A 57 9.69 -16.09 -16.63
N ALA A 58 10.53 -16.05 -15.59
CA ALA A 58 10.82 -17.22 -14.77
C ALA A 58 9.56 -17.76 -14.06
N ALA A 59 8.67 -16.88 -13.58
CA ALA A 59 7.40 -17.31 -12.99
C ALA A 59 6.53 -18.09 -13.98
N TRP A 60 6.46 -17.60 -15.22
CA TRP A 60 5.66 -18.24 -16.27
C TRP A 60 6.23 -19.60 -16.72
N TRP A 61 7.55 -19.77 -16.70
CA TRP A 61 8.17 -21.08 -16.94
C TRP A 61 7.81 -22.08 -15.84
N TRP A 62 7.80 -21.66 -14.58
CA TRP A 62 7.35 -22.50 -13.48
C TRP A 62 5.86 -22.88 -13.61
N PHE A 63 5.01 -21.93 -14.02
CA PHE A 63 3.60 -22.22 -14.29
C PHE A 63 3.43 -23.23 -15.41
N ALA A 64 4.18 -23.10 -16.51
CA ALA A 64 4.13 -24.05 -17.61
C ALA A 64 4.62 -25.45 -17.19
N ALA A 65 5.67 -25.52 -16.38
CA ALA A 65 6.18 -26.78 -15.83
C ALA A 65 5.15 -27.47 -14.91
N GLY A 66 4.53 -26.71 -14.00
CA GLY A 66 3.48 -27.24 -13.13
C GLY A 66 2.27 -27.76 -13.91
N GLN A 67 1.81 -27.00 -14.91
CA GLN A 67 0.72 -27.42 -15.80
C GLN A 67 1.08 -28.71 -16.56
N LEU A 68 2.33 -28.84 -17.03
CA LEU A 68 2.79 -30.03 -17.71
C LEU A 68 2.83 -31.25 -16.77
N LEU A 69 3.32 -31.05 -15.53
CA LEU A 69 3.32 -32.14 -14.53
C LEU A 69 1.92 -32.64 -14.23
N ASN A 70 0.95 -31.74 -14.16
CA ASN A 70 -0.45 -32.10 -13.95
C ASN A 70 -0.99 -32.97 -15.11
N VAL A 71 -0.77 -32.55 -16.35
CA VAL A 71 -1.11 -33.32 -17.57
C VAL A 71 -0.47 -34.69 -17.53
N LEU A 72 0.83 -34.76 -17.23
CA LEU A 72 1.54 -36.06 -17.15
C LEU A 72 1.01 -36.93 -16.00
N GLY A 73 0.55 -36.35 -14.90
CA GLY A 73 -0.05 -37.10 -13.79
C GLY A 73 -1.34 -37.79 -14.20
N THR A 74 -2.26 -37.10 -14.87
CA THR A 74 -3.52 -37.70 -15.36
C THR A 74 -3.27 -38.76 -16.43
N LEU A 75 -2.28 -38.55 -17.30
CA LEU A 75 -1.88 -39.55 -18.26
C LEU A 75 -1.28 -40.81 -17.58
N ALA A 76 -0.43 -40.60 -16.56
CA ALA A 76 0.15 -41.69 -15.78
C ALA A 76 -0.92 -42.52 -15.08
N GLU A 77 -1.89 -41.85 -14.41
CA GLU A 77 -3.03 -42.53 -13.79
C GLU A 77 -3.81 -43.38 -14.78
N ALA A 78 -4.13 -42.82 -15.95
CA ALA A 78 -4.85 -43.57 -16.99
C ALA A 78 -4.06 -44.79 -17.51
N ILE A 79 -2.75 -44.68 -17.64
CA ILE A 79 -1.88 -45.79 -18.04
C ILE A 79 -1.82 -46.86 -16.93
N LEU A 80 -1.60 -46.46 -15.69
CA LEU A 80 -1.52 -47.37 -14.54
C LEU A 80 -2.82 -48.16 -14.40
N GLY A 81 -3.97 -47.50 -14.41
CA GLY A 81 -5.27 -48.14 -14.20
C GLY A 81 -5.72 -48.96 -15.36
N ARG A 82 -5.64 -48.44 -16.62
CA ARG A 82 -6.26 -49.07 -17.78
C ARG A 82 -5.33 -49.99 -18.58
N VAL A 83 -4.01 -49.77 -18.53
CA VAL A 83 -3.05 -50.63 -19.29
C VAL A 83 -2.38 -51.64 -18.39
N LEU A 84 -1.91 -51.16 -17.22
CA LEU A 84 -1.16 -52.00 -16.28
C LEU A 84 -2.06 -52.68 -15.25
N HIS A 85 -3.34 -52.27 -15.16
CA HIS A 85 -4.32 -52.75 -14.18
C HIS A 85 -3.81 -52.71 -12.75
N LEU A 86 -2.99 -51.66 -12.46
CA LEU A 86 -2.44 -51.37 -11.14
C LEU A 86 -3.31 -50.35 -10.45
N GLU A 87 -4.18 -50.79 -9.58
CA GLU A 87 -5.00 -49.92 -8.70
C GLU A 87 -4.27 -49.63 -7.38
N THR A 88 -2.97 -49.31 -7.47
CA THR A 88 -2.19 -48.94 -6.29
C THR A 88 -2.34 -47.46 -5.98
N TRP A 89 -2.81 -47.17 -4.77
CA TRP A 89 -2.82 -45.80 -4.26
C TRP A 89 -2.00 -45.75 -2.97
N PRO A 90 -1.09 -44.76 -2.81
CA PRO A 90 -0.65 -43.74 -3.79
C PRO A 90 0.14 -44.35 -4.96
N SER A 91 0.17 -43.60 -6.06
CA SER A 91 0.82 -44.01 -7.32
C SER A 91 1.84 -42.96 -7.79
N VAL A 92 2.52 -43.26 -8.90
CA VAL A 92 3.43 -42.29 -9.57
C VAL A 92 2.68 -41.03 -10.02
N ALA A 93 1.38 -41.16 -10.33
CA ALA A 93 0.55 -40.01 -10.71
C ALA A 93 0.49 -38.96 -9.59
N ASP A 94 0.42 -39.39 -8.33
CA ASP A 94 0.39 -38.49 -7.19
C ASP A 94 1.68 -37.65 -7.06
N ILE A 95 2.84 -38.24 -7.38
CA ILE A 95 4.11 -37.51 -7.39
C ILE A 95 4.08 -36.38 -8.42
N LEU A 96 3.51 -36.64 -9.61
CA LEU A 96 3.40 -35.67 -10.69
C LEU A 96 2.39 -34.55 -10.32
N TRP A 97 1.22 -34.93 -9.80
CA TRP A 97 0.21 -33.95 -9.34
C TRP A 97 0.71 -33.10 -8.19
N LEU A 98 1.34 -33.72 -7.19
CA LEU A 98 1.94 -32.96 -6.08
C LEU A 98 3.08 -32.04 -6.55
N GLY A 99 3.78 -32.39 -7.64
CA GLY A 99 4.79 -31.54 -8.26
C GLY A 99 4.26 -30.21 -8.82
N LEU A 100 2.94 -30.09 -9.07
CA LEU A 100 2.31 -28.84 -9.46
C LEU A 100 2.43 -27.77 -8.37
N TYR A 101 2.20 -28.13 -7.10
CA TYR A 101 2.17 -27.19 -5.98
C TYR A 101 3.49 -26.39 -5.81
N PRO A 102 4.67 -27.01 -5.72
CA PRO A 102 5.91 -26.25 -5.66
C PRO A 102 6.13 -25.37 -6.90
N CYS A 103 5.73 -25.83 -8.08
CA CYS A 103 5.81 -25.03 -9.30
C CYS A 103 4.93 -23.77 -9.21
N LEU A 104 3.68 -23.89 -8.75
CA LEU A 104 2.79 -22.76 -8.53
C LEU A 104 3.31 -21.81 -7.46
N VAL A 105 3.76 -22.35 -6.33
CA VAL A 105 4.29 -21.55 -5.21
C VAL A 105 5.53 -20.76 -5.63
N ILE A 106 6.49 -21.39 -6.29
CA ILE A 106 7.70 -20.72 -6.79
C ILE A 106 7.33 -19.67 -7.85
N GLY A 107 6.46 -20.03 -8.80
CA GLY A 107 6.00 -19.10 -9.82
C GLY A 107 5.32 -17.86 -9.23
N LEU A 108 4.39 -18.06 -8.29
CA LEU A 108 3.70 -16.98 -7.59
C LEU A 108 4.66 -16.15 -6.73
N PHE A 109 5.58 -16.79 -6.01
CA PHE A 109 6.60 -16.10 -5.22
C PHE A 109 7.45 -15.16 -6.08
N LEU A 110 7.95 -15.66 -7.23
CA LEU A 110 8.74 -14.87 -8.17
C LEU A 110 7.94 -13.70 -8.75
N LEU A 111 6.66 -13.91 -9.03
CA LEU A 111 5.77 -12.88 -9.53
C LEU A 111 5.51 -11.80 -8.47
N ILE A 112 5.16 -12.20 -7.24
CA ILE A 112 4.91 -11.29 -6.11
C ILE A 112 6.16 -10.47 -5.79
N ARG A 113 7.32 -11.14 -5.69
CA ARG A 113 8.60 -10.46 -5.40
C ARG A 113 8.91 -9.34 -6.40
N ARG A 114 8.56 -9.51 -7.68
CA ARG A 114 8.77 -8.47 -8.69
C ARG A 114 7.77 -7.32 -8.61
N ARG A 115 6.53 -7.60 -8.22
CA ARG A 115 5.45 -6.61 -8.13
C ARG A 115 5.60 -5.68 -6.93
N THR A 116 6.21 -6.17 -5.84
CA THR A 116 6.30 -5.47 -4.57
C THR A 116 7.63 -4.73 -4.47
N GLN A 117 7.59 -3.37 -4.41
CA GLN A 117 8.74 -2.57 -3.99
C GLN A 117 8.72 -2.44 -2.47
N GLY A 118 9.74 -2.98 -1.81
CA GLY A 118 9.88 -2.88 -0.36
C GLY A 118 9.01 -3.89 0.42
N HIS A 119 8.87 -3.66 1.71
CA HIS A 119 8.15 -4.55 2.61
C HIS A 119 6.66 -4.13 2.68
N ASP A 120 5.83 -4.77 1.87
CA ASP A 120 4.37 -4.64 1.98
C ASP A 120 3.85 -5.54 3.12
N TRP A 121 4.10 -5.08 4.35
CA TRP A 121 3.66 -5.78 5.57
C TRP A 121 2.13 -5.88 5.68
N GLY A 122 1.41 -4.90 5.10
CA GLY A 122 -0.05 -4.89 5.16
C GLY A 122 -0.66 -6.06 4.39
N SER A 123 -0.27 -6.25 3.14
CA SER A 123 -0.78 -7.36 2.32
C SER A 123 -0.31 -8.72 2.86
N LEU A 124 0.86 -8.77 3.50
CA LEU A 124 1.34 -9.99 4.15
C LEU A 124 0.45 -10.39 5.33
N VAL A 125 0.12 -9.44 6.22
CA VAL A 125 -0.78 -9.69 7.36
C VAL A 125 -2.16 -10.11 6.88
N ASP A 126 -2.73 -9.41 5.87
CA ASP A 126 -4.03 -9.73 5.31
C ASP A 126 -4.04 -11.15 4.71
N ALA A 127 -3.04 -11.51 3.90
CA ALA A 127 -2.91 -12.84 3.32
C ALA A 127 -2.73 -13.93 4.39
N THR A 128 -1.90 -13.67 5.41
CA THR A 128 -1.69 -14.60 6.52
C THR A 128 -2.97 -14.81 7.32
N THR A 129 -3.76 -13.76 7.56
CA THR A 129 -5.05 -13.85 8.27
C THR A 129 -6.02 -14.78 7.53
N ILE A 130 -6.21 -14.55 6.22
CA ILE A 130 -7.11 -15.37 5.40
C ILE A 130 -6.62 -16.82 5.35
N THR A 131 -5.31 -17.02 5.14
CA THR A 131 -4.72 -18.35 5.06
C THR A 131 -4.79 -19.10 6.39
N THR A 132 -4.60 -18.43 7.51
CA THR A 132 -4.72 -19.04 8.86
C THR A 132 -6.16 -19.49 9.11
N GLY A 133 -7.16 -18.66 8.77
CA GLY A 133 -8.57 -19.05 8.93
C GLY A 133 -8.94 -20.26 8.09
N LEU A 134 -8.66 -20.22 6.78
CA LEU A 134 -8.95 -21.33 5.87
C LEU A 134 -8.07 -22.57 6.15
N GLY A 135 -6.83 -22.35 6.58
CA GLY A 135 -5.93 -23.43 7.02
C GLY A 135 -6.44 -24.15 8.24
N LEU A 136 -7.05 -23.46 9.20
CA LEU A 136 -7.68 -24.09 10.36
C LEU A 136 -8.91 -24.92 9.94
N LEU A 137 -9.70 -24.42 8.98
CA LEU A 137 -10.81 -25.18 8.41
C LEU A 137 -10.31 -26.47 7.74
N SER A 138 -9.27 -26.33 6.91
CA SER A 138 -8.64 -27.49 6.23
C SER A 138 -8.04 -28.46 7.24
N TRP A 139 -7.39 -27.97 8.30
CA TRP A 139 -6.85 -28.81 9.36
C TRP A 139 -7.92 -29.69 9.99
N VAL A 140 -9.01 -29.09 10.45
CA VAL A 140 -10.07 -29.78 11.20
C VAL A 140 -10.83 -30.80 10.32
N PHE A 141 -11.15 -30.43 9.08
CA PHE A 141 -12.04 -31.22 8.24
C PHE A 141 -11.32 -32.08 7.20
N LEU A 142 -10.08 -31.75 6.81
CA LEU A 142 -9.38 -32.48 5.75
C LEU A 142 -8.10 -33.15 6.24
N ILE A 143 -7.24 -32.43 6.96
CA ILE A 143 -5.90 -32.93 7.31
C ILE A 143 -5.98 -33.94 8.46
N ARG A 144 -6.59 -33.55 9.57
CA ARG A 144 -6.60 -34.38 10.78
C ARG A 144 -7.35 -35.70 10.61
N PRO A 145 -8.55 -35.77 10.03
CA PRO A 145 -9.24 -37.04 9.85
C PRO A 145 -8.40 -38.06 9.08
N VAL A 146 -7.67 -37.61 8.06
CA VAL A 146 -6.77 -38.46 7.26
C VAL A 146 -5.50 -38.81 8.02
N ALA A 147 -4.92 -37.87 8.76
CA ALA A 147 -3.69 -38.08 9.54
C ALA A 147 -3.89 -39.14 10.66
N ASP A 148 -5.08 -39.13 11.27
CA ASP A 148 -5.45 -40.04 12.36
C ASP A 148 -6.00 -41.40 11.86
N ASP A 149 -6.23 -41.55 10.54
CA ASP A 149 -6.76 -42.80 9.96
C ASP A 149 -5.72 -43.91 9.97
N SER A 150 -5.85 -44.83 10.89
CA SER A 150 -4.98 -46.00 11.05
C SER A 150 -5.19 -47.08 9.96
N SER A 151 -6.25 -46.99 9.17
CA SER A 151 -6.51 -47.93 8.06
C SER A 151 -5.60 -47.68 6.87
N LEU A 152 -5.08 -46.46 6.74
CA LEU A 152 -4.19 -46.04 5.68
C LEU A 152 -2.72 -46.33 6.01
N SER A 153 -1.95 -46.78 5.00
CA SER A 153 -0.50 -46.85 5.13
C SER A 153 0.13 -45.48 5.41
N LEU A 154 1.31 -45.44 6.01
CA LEU A 154 2.02 -44.18 6.28
C LEU A 154 2.21 -43.33 5.01
N VAL A 155 2.57 -43.96 3.89
CA VAL A 155 2.76 -43.28 2.59
C VAL A 155 1.44 -42.69 2.10
N ALA A 156 0.35 -43.45 2.20
CA ALA A 156 -0.99 -43.01 1.81
C ALA A 156 -1.43 -41.77 2.65
N ARG A 157 -1.22 -41.80 3.96
CA ARG A 157 -1.51 -40.66 4.84
C ARG A 157 -0.69 -39.42 4.50
N VAL A 158 0.62 -39.59 4.28
CA VAL A 158 1.50 -38.46 3.91
C VAL A 158 1.06 -37.84 2.57
N VAL A 159 0.78 -38.65 1.56
CA VAL A 159 0.33 -38.16 0.26
C VAL A 159 -1.01 -37.45 0.37
N SER A 160 -2.00 -38.04 1.08
CA SER A 160 -3.31 -37.40 1.26
C SER A 160 -3.28 -36.08 2.01
N VAL A 161 -2.39 -35.95 3.01
CA VAL A 161 -2.20 -34.70 3.75
C VAL A 161 -1.44 -33.67 2.91
N ALA A 162 -0.57 -34.10 1.98
CA ALA A 162 0.20 -33.20 1.14
C ALA A 162 -0.67 -32.34 0.19
N TYR A 163 -1.81 -32.86 -0.29
CA TYR A 163 -2.74 -32.11 -1.14
C TYR A 163 -3.33 -30.88 -0.45
N PRO A 164 -4.06 -31.00 0.68
CA PRO A 164 -4.61 -29.82 1.36
C PRO A 164 -3.53 -28.87 1.90
N VAL A 165 -2.34 -29.37 2.24
CA VAL A 165 -1.21 -28.50 2.59
C VAL A 165 -0.71 -27.71 1.38
N GLY A 166 -0.62 -28.33 0.21
CA GLY A 166 -0.31 -27.69 -1.07
C GLY A 166 -1.32 -26.60 -1.40
N ASP A 167 -2.61 -26.90 -1.25
CA ASP A 167 -3.71 -25.94 -1.49
C ASP A 167 -3.62 -24.72 -0.57
N ILE A 168 -3.32 -24.92 0.72
CA ILE A 168 -3.13 -23.82 1.66
C ILE A 168 -1.95 -22.92 1.25
N LEU A 169 -0.84 -23.51 0.81
CA LEU A 169 0.32 -22.77 0.34
C LEU A 169 0.02 -21.95 -0.93
N VAL A 170 -0.64 -22.57 -1.91
CA VAL A 170 -1.09 -21.88 -3.13
C VAL A 170 -2.08 -20.78 -2.79
N LEU A 171 -3.06 -21.07 -1.93
CA LEU A 171 -4.05 -20.09 -1.45
C LEU A 171 -3.38 -18.88 -0.78
N ALA A 172 -2.36 -19.10 0.07
CA ALA A 172 -1.58 -18.04 0.69
C ALA A 172 -0.94 -17.13 -0.37
N MET A 173 -0.31 -17.73 -1.39
CA MET A 173 0.31 -16.98 -2.47
C MET A 173 -0.71 -16.26 -3.35
N VAL A 174 -1.84 -16.90 -3.69
CA VAL A 174 -2.92 -16.29 -4.48
C VAL A 174 -3.54 -15.12 -3.72
N THR A 175 -3.82 -15.28 -2.44
CA THR A 175 -4.37 -14.21 -1.60
C THR A 175 -3.39 -13.03 -1.55
N ARG A 176 -2.10 -13.28 -1.33
CA ARG A 176 -1.07 -12.25 -1.35
C ARG A 176 -0.96 -11.55 -2.71
N LEU A 177 -1.12 -12.30 -3.81
CA LEU A 177 -1.13 -11.75 -5.16
C LEU A 177 -2.35 -10.84 -5.40
N LEU A 178 -3.53 -11.23 -4.90
CA LEU A 178 -4.78 -10.50 -5.08
C LEU A 178 -4.87 -9.24 -4.19
N VAL A 179 -4.38 -9.33 -2.95
CA VAL A 179 -4.40 -8.24 -1.97
C VAL A 179 -3.28 -7.25 -2.24
N GLY A 180 -2.11 -7.74 -2.68
CA GLY A 180 -0.91 -6.94 -2.91
C GLY A 180 -1.06 -5.89 -4.00
N ALA A 181 -0.14 -4.91 -3.98
CA ALA A 181 -0.04 -3.88 -5.00
C ALA A 181 0.36 -4.47 -6.37
N GLY A 182 -0.01 -3.80 -7.45
CA GLY A 182 0.38 -4.17 -8.81
C GLY A 182 -0.71 -3.91 -9.84
N SER A 183 -0.35 -3.96 -11.13
CA SER A 183 -1.29 -3.75 -12.22
C SER A 183 -2.31 -4.90 -12.28
N ARG A 184 -3.59 -4.57 -12.39
CA ARG A 184 -4.70 -5.53 -12.52
C ARG A 184 -5.12 -5.69 -13.97
N THR A 185 -4.17 -6.05 -14.82
CA THR A 185 -4.37 -6.27 -16.25
C THR A 185 -5.29 -7.45 -16.53
N LEU A 186 -5.72 -7.61 -17.80
CA LEU A 186 -6.53 -8.75 -18.17
C LEU A 186 -5.78 -10.08 -17.98
N ALA A 187 -4.48 -10.15 -18.32
CA ALA A 187 -3.68 -11.33 -18.06
C ALA A 187 -3.61 -11.68 -16.56
N PHE A 188 -3.52 -10.66 -15.69
CA PHE A 188 -3.59 -10.86 -14.23
C PHE A 188 -4.94 -11.45 -13.80
N ARG A 189 -6.06 -10.91 -14.30
CA ARG A 189 -7.41 -11.40 -13.94
C ARG A 189 -7.64 -12.84 -14.43
N LEU A 190 -7.15 -13.16 -15.62
CA LEU A 190 -7.21 -14.54 -16.17
C LEU A 190 -6.38 -15.51 -15.33
N LEU A 191 -5.16 -15.11 -14.94
CA LEU A 191 -4.31 -15.91 -14.05
C LEU A 191 -4.97 -16.13 -12.68
N ALA A 192 -5.49 -15.07 -12.08
CA ALA A 192 -6.18 -15.15 -10.79
C ALA A 192 -7.43 -16.03 -10.88
N GLY A 193 -8.23 -15.89 -11.94
CA GLY A 193 -9.39 -16.73 -12.19
C GLY A 193 -9.03 -18.21 -12.36
N ALA A 194 -7.95 -18.51 -13.09
CA ALA A 194 -7.44 -19.87 -13.26
C ALA A 194 -7.06 -20.52 -11.92
N LEU A 195 -6.30 -19.78 -11.10
CA LEU A 195 -5.85 -20.28 -9.79
C LEU A 195 -7.02 -20.48 -8.81
N LEU A 196 -8.00 -19.58 -8.83
CA LEU A 196 -9.19 -19.70 -7.97
C LEU A 196 -10.08 -20.88 -8.40
N LEU A 197 -10.27 -21.11 -9.72
CA LEU A 197 -10.99 -22.27 -10.20
C LEU A 197 -10.26 -23.57 -9.86
N TYR A 198 -8.92 -23.57 -9.96
CA TYR A 198 -8.12 -24.73 -9.58
C TYR A 198 -8.34 -25.08 -8.10
N LEU A 199 -8.14 -24.13 -7.20
CA LEU A 199 -8.38 -24.31 -5.75
C LEU A 199 -9.84 -24.71 -5.43
N ALA A 200 -10.81 -24.14 -6.15
CA ALA A 200 -12.23 -24.50 -5.97
C ALA A 200 -12.50 -25.95 -6.40
N GLY A 201 -11.86 -26.41 -7.45
CA GLY A 201 -11.92 -27.82 -7.91
C GLY A 201 -11.36 -28.78 -6.87
N ASP A 202 -10.16 -28.50 -6.36
CA ASP A 202 -9.50 -29.31 -5.33
C ASP A 202 -10.31 -29.33 -4.02
N ALA A 203 -10.80 -28.17 -3.57
CA ALA A 203 -11.65 -28.07 -2.41
C ALA A 203 -12.96 -28.86 -2.57
N THR A 204 -13.57 -28.81 -3.77
CA THR A 204 -14.79 -29.58 -4.06
C THR A 204 -14.53 -31.08 -4.01
N TRP A 205 -13.41 -31.52 -4.60
CA TRP A 205 -13.01 -32.93 -4.58
C TRP A 205 -12.71 -33.41 -3.16
N ALA A 206 -12.00 -32.59 -2.38
CA ALA A 206 -11.71 -32.87 -0.97
C ALA A 206 -13.00 -33.02 -0.13
N VAL A 207 -13.99 -32.15 -0.34
CA VAL A 207 -15.29 -32.23 0.34
C VAL A 207 -16.06 -33.48 -0.06
N ILE A 208 -16.10 -33.85 -1.35
CA ILE A 208 -16.73 -35.08 -1.86
C ILE A 208 -16.13 -36.28 -1.14
N ASN A 209 -14.81 -36.38 -1.09
CA ASN A 209 -14.11 -37.48 -0.43
C ASN A 209 -14.37 -37.50 1.10
N TYR A 210 -14.36 -36.32 1.76
CA TYR A 210 -14.61 -36.21 3.20
C TYR A 210 -16.01 -36.69 3.60
N VAL A 211 -17.03 -36.33 2.81
CA VAL A 211 -18.42 -36.72 3.07
C VAL A 211 -18.70 -38.16 2.65
N GLY A 212 -17.78 -38.78 1.92
CA GLY A 212 -17.96 -40.14 1.38
C GLY A 212 -19.04 -40.21 0.31
N LEU A 213 -19.23 -39.12 -0.44
CA LEU A 213 -20.21 -39.11 -1.55
C LEU A 213 -19.65 -39.81 -2.77
N GLU A 214 -20.46 -40.66 -3.39
CA GLU A 214 -20.18 -41.19 -4.72
C GLU A 214 -20.79 -40.24 -5.78
N PRO A 215 -19.99 -39.36 -6.42
CA PRO A 215 -20.53 -38.44 -7.39
C PRO A 215 -21.03 -39.14 -8.63
N SER A 216 -22.16 -38.71 -9.17
CA SER A 216 -22.63 -39.22 -10.46
C SER A 216 -21.61 -38.94 -11.57
N PRO A 217 -21.59 -39.75 -12.64
CA PRO A 217 -20.68 -39.54 -13.78
C PRO A 217 -20.78 -38.13 -14.39
N GLY A 218 -21.97 -37.50 -14.35
CA GLY A 218 -22.18 -36.14 -14.78
C GLY A 218 -21.52 -35.12 -13.85
N ALA A 219 -21.57 -35.34 -12.51
CA ALA A 219 -20.91 -34.47 -11.55
C ALA A 219 -19.38 -34.55 -11.68
N VAL A 220 -18.82 -35.72 -11.87
CA VAL A 220 -17.38 -35.89 -12.15
C VAL A 220 -16.97 -35.12 -13.41
N LYS A 221 -17.75 -35.22 -14.49
CA LYS A 221 -17.49 -34.46 -15.72
C LYS A 221 -17.52 -32.93 -15.49
N LEU A 222 -18.49 -32.45 -14.74
CA LEU A 222 -18.54 -31.00 -14.38
C LEU A 222 -17.32 -30.56 -13.61
N LEU A 223 -16.84 -31.35 -12.66
CA LEU A 223 -15.63 -31.05 -11.90
C LEU A 223 -14.39 -31.07 -12.80
N GLN A 224 -14.29 -32.03 -13.71
CA GLN A 224 -13.23 -32.08 -14.73
C GLN A 224 -13.27 -30.84 -15.64
N MET A 225 -14.47 -30.44 -16.09
CA MET A 225 -14.63 -29.20 -16.89
C MET A 225 -14.19 -27.95 -16.14
N ASN A 226 -14.34 -27.89 -14.81
CA ASN A 226 -13.81 -26.81 -13.98
C ASN A 226 -12.27 -26.75 -14.10
N PHE A 227 -11.56 -27.88 -13.98
CA PHE A 227 -10.11 -27.93 -14.17
C PHE A 227 -9.69 -27.56 -15.59
N LEU A 228 -10.37 -28.06 -16.60
CA LEU A 228 -10.10 -27.72 -18.01
C LEU A 228 -10.30 -26.22 -18.26
N THR A 229 -11.31 -25.61 -17.62
CA THR A 229 -11.53 -24.16 -17.68
C THR A 229 -10.37 -23.41 -17.02
N ALA A 230 -9.88 -23.87 -15.86
CA ALA A 230 -8.71 -23.30 -15.21
C ALA A 230 -7.48 -23.34 -16.13
N TYR A 231 -7.22 -24.47 -16.80
CA TYR A 231 -6.13 -24.62 -17.78
C TYR A 231 -6.27 -23.64 -18.95
N ALA A 232 -7.48 -23.55 -19.51
CA ALA A 232 -7.77 -22.62 -20.61
C ALA A 232 -7.49 -21.16 -20.22
N LEU A 233 -7.93 -20.74 -19.03
CA LEU A 233 -7.66 -19.40 -18.51
C LEU A 233 -6.17 -19.16 -18.26
N PHE A 234 -5.44 -20.16 -17.80
CA PHE A 234 -3.99 -20.10 -17.59
C PHE A 234 -3.25 -19.85 -18.91
N GLY A 235 -3.60 -20.63 -19.95
CA GLY A 235 -3.06 -20.45 -21.30
C GLY A 235 -3.41 -19.08 -21.89
N ALA A 236 -4.66 -18.63 -21.71
CA ALA A 236 -5.11 -17.31 -22.17
C ALA A 236 -4.37 -16.17 -21.46
N ALA A 237 -4.09 -16.31 -20.17
CA ALA A 237 -3.29 -15.35 -19.40
C ALA A 237 -1.87 -15.20 -19.98
N GLY A 238 -1.23 -16.33 -20.33
CA GLY A 238 0.08 -16.34 -20.97
C GLY A 238 0.09 -15.71 -22.37
N LEU A 239 -0.96 -15.98 -23.17
CA LEU A 239 -1.08 -15.47 -24.55
C LEU A 239 -1.53 -14.02 -24.66
N HIS A 240 -2.06 -13.42 -23.59
CA HIS A 240 -2.50 -12.04 -23.65
C HIS A 240 -1.33 -11.07 -23.58
N ARG A 241 -1.32 -10.03 -24.44
CA ARG A 241 -0.23 -9.06 -24.53
C ARG A 241 0.13 -8.38 -23.20
N SER A 242 -0.87 -8.20 -22.31
CA SER A 242 -0.64 -7.57 -20.99
C SER A 242 0.10 -8.49 -20.01
N VAL A 243 0.49 -9.70 -20.43
CA VAL A 243 1.40 -10.57 -19.66
C VAL A 243 2.75 -9.87 -19.36
N ARG A 244 3.16 -8.92 -20.21
CA ARG A 244 4.36 -8.10 -19.99
C ARG A 244 4.26 -7.27 -18.71
N GLU A 245 3.07 -6.73 -18.46
CA GLU A 245 2.78 -5.79 -17.38
C GLU A 245 2.42 -6.50 -16.05
N VAL A 246 2.14 -7.81 -16.09
CA VAL A 246 1.73 -8.56 -14.88
C VAL A 246 2.78 -8.55 -13.78
N GLY A 247 4.06 -8.49 -14.15
CA GLY A 247 5.19 -8.38 -13.23
C GLY A 247 5.69 -6.96 -12.98
N GLU A 248 5.02 -5.94 -13.52
CA GLU A 248 5.43 -4.55 -13.33
C GLU A 248 4.99 -4.02 -11.96
N GLN A 249 5.85 -3.17 -11.43
CA GLN A 249 5.64 -2.52 -10.14
C GLN A 249 4.50 -1.51 -10.25
N ALA A 250 3.63 -1.48 -9.25
CA ALA A 250 2.62 -0.42 -9.18
C ALA A 250 3.29 0.90 -8.82
N THR A 251 3.03 1.94 -9.59
CA THR A 251 3.13 3.32 -9.12
C THR A 251 2.31 3.41 -7.83
N GLN A 252 2.89 3.95 -6.75
CA GLN A 252 2.33 3.99 -5.40
C GLN A 252 0.80 4.25 -5.40
N ARG A 253 0.03 3.18 -5.33
CA ARG A 253 -1.39 3.28 -5.01
C ARG A 253 -1.51 3.14 -3.49
N THR A 254 -2.02 4.17 -2.85
CA THR A 254 -2.51 4.05 -1.47
C THR A 254 -3.39 2.80 -1.39
N LEU A 255 -2.95 1.81 -0.60
CA LEU A 255 -3.70 0.61 -0.31
C LEU A 255 -5.01 1.04 0.39
N ARG A 256 -6.08 1.22 -0.38
CA ARG A 256 -7.40 1.38 0.17
C ARG A 256 -7.91 -0.01 0.53
N LEU A 257 -8.24 -0.24 1.78
CA LEU A 257 -9.01 -1.41 2.19
C LEU A 257 -10.32 -1.39 1.41
N SER A 258 -10.48 -2.35 0.48
CA SER A 258 -11.76 -2.49 -0.20
C SER A 258 -12.78 -3.08 0.79
N PRO A 259 -14.08 -2.72 0.69
CA PRO A 259 -15.11 -3.34 1.52
C PRO A 259 -15.11 -4.87 1.44
N ALA A 260 -14.83 -5.42 0.25
CA ALA A 260 -14.72 -6.86 0.03
C ALA A 260 -13.57 -7.49 0.84
N LEU A 261 -12.41 -6.82 0.95
CA LEU A 261 -11.30 -7.32 1.76
C LEU A 261 -11.64 -7.31 3.25
N LEU A 262 -12.34 -6.26 3.73
CA LEU A 262 -12.79 -6.20 5.12
C LEU A 262 -13.76 -7.36 5.45
N VAL A 263 -14.73 -7.62 4.57
CA VAL A 263 -15.64 -8.77 4.72
C VAL A 263 -14.85 -10.07 4.76
N LEU A 264 -13.89 -10.27 3.84
CA LEU A 264 -13.09 -11.48 3.77
C LEU A 264 -12.25 -11.69 5.05
N LEU A 265 -11.63 -10.63 5.57
CA LEU A 265 -10.86 -10.68 6.83
C LEU A 265 -11.77 -10.98 8.03
N THR A 266 -12.97 -10.39 8.06
CA THR A 266 -13.97 -10.67 9.11
C THR A 266 -14.41 -12.13 9.05
N VAL A 267 -14.76 -12.65 7.89
CA VAL A 267 -15.12 -14.05 7.70
C VAL A 267 -13.99 -14.97 8.14
N ALA A 268 -12.75 -14.70 7.69
CA ALA A 268 -11.59 -15.49 8.08
C ALA A 268 -11.37 -15.52 9.59
N SER A 269 -11.55 -14.39 10.29
CA SER A 269 -11.39 -14.31 11.74
C SER A 269 -12.52 -15.01 12.51
N LEU A 270 -13.70 -15.18 11.90
CA LEU A 270 -14.83 -15.89 12.50
C LEU A 270 -14.79 -17.41 12.30
N ILE A 271 -13.89 -17.92 11.45
CA ILE A 271 -13.79 -19.37 11.20
C ILE A 271 -13.47 -20.14 12.47
N ALA A 272 -12.50 -19.69 13.27
CA ALA A 272 -12.11 -20.39 14.50
C ALA A 272 -13.25 -20.47 15.52
N PRO A 273 -13.97 -19.38 15.88
CA PRO A 273 -15.16 -19.45 16.72
C PRO A 273 -16.28 -20.30 16.12
N ALA A 274 -16.46 -20.26 14.79
CA ALA A 274 -17.50 -21.06 14.11
C ALA A 274 -17.20 -22.56 14.20
N ILE A 275 -15.95 -22.97 14.00
CA ILE A 275 -15.52 -24.38 14.19
C ILE A 275 -15.73 -24.81 15.63
N LEU A 276 -15.32 -23.98 16.60
CA LEU A 276 -15.53 -24.29 18.00
C LEU A 276 -17.02 -24.44 18.32
N GLY A 277 -17.86 -23.49 17.86
CA GLY A 277 -19.32 -23.57 18.03
C GLY A 277 -19.93 -24.83 17.42
N TYR A 278 -19.48 -25.23 16.24
CA TYR A 278 -19.88 -26.47 15.58
C TYR A 278 -19.51 -27.71 16.41
N GLN A 279 -18.26 -27.79 16.91
CA GLN A 279 -17.81 -28.93 17.73
C GLN A 279 -18.52 -28.99 19.08
N VAL A 280 -18.78 -27.85 19.71
CA VAL A 280 -19.58 -27.79 20.98
C VAL A 280 -21.01 -28.25 20.74
N TRP A 281 -21.63 -27.79 19.63
CA TRP A 281 -23.00 -28.24 19.27
C TRP A 281 -23.10 -29.75 19.08
N HIS A 282 -22.10 -30.36 18.49
CA HIS A 282 -22.04 -31.82 18.28
C HIS A 282 -21.44 -32.56 19.49
N GLN A 283 -21.16 -31.88 20.61
CA GLN A 283 -20.61 -32.45 21.86
C GLN A 283 -19.28 -33.21 21.64
N HIS A 284 -18.53 -32.88 20.60
CA HIS A 284 -17.26 -33.54 20.24
C HIS A 284 -16.21 -32.50 19.97
N ILE A 285 -15.45 -32.11 21.01
CA ILE A 285 -14.30 -31.18 20.85
C ILE A 285 -13.04 -32.03 20.62
N THR A 286 -12.62 -32.15 19.38
CA THR A 286 -11.45 -32.96 19.00
C THR A 286 -10.19 -32.13 18.80
N ASP A 287 -10.31 -30.84 18.37
CA ASP A 287 -9.21 -29.97 17.93
C ASP A 287 -9.01 -28.75 18.81
N GLY A 288 -9.34 -28.81 20.09
CA GLY A 288 -9.31 -27.65 20.99
C GLY A 288 -7.98 -26.89 20.98
N VAL A 289 -6.84 -27.59 20.95
CA VAL A 289 -5.51 -26.96 20.89
C VAL A 289 -5.29 -26.22 19.57
N ALA A 290 -5.62 -26.83 18.44
CA ALA A 290 -5.47 -26.20 17.13
C ALA A 290 -6.38 -24.97 16.99
N ILE A 291 -7.62 -25.06 17.48
CA ILE A 291 -8.59 -23.96 17.48
C ILE A 291 -8.09 -22.80 18.37
N VAL A 292 -7.54 -23.09 19.55
CA VAL A 292 -6.97 -22.06 20.44
C VAL A 292 -5.78 -21.37 19.78
N ILE A 293 -4.82 -22.14 19.26
CA ILE A 293 -3.65 -21.58 18.56
C ILE A 293 -4.08 -20.73 17.38
N GLY A 294 -4.99 -21.24 16.54
CA GLY A 294 -5.53 -20.51 15.39
C GLY A 294 -6.26 -19.22 15.79
N SER A 295 -7.07 -19.28 16.86
CA SER A 295 -7.79 -18.11 17.39
C SER A 295 -6.82 -17.02 17.90
N VAL A 296 -5.80 -17.41 18.67
CA VAL A 296 -4.78 -16.47 19.16
C VAL A 296 -4.00 -15.88 18.00
N ALA A 297 -3.59 -16.70 17.03
CA ALA A 297 -2.89 -16.22 15.84
C ALA A 297 -3.75 -15.22 15.05
N LEU A 298 -5.01 -15.52 14.76
CA LEU A 298 -5.93 -14.63 14.09
C LEU A 298 -6.16 -13.33 14.88
N PHE A 299 -6.32 -13.40 16.19
CA PHE A 299 -6.44 -12.21 17.04
C PHE A 299 -5.21 -11.31 16.95
N LEU A 300 -4.01 -11.87 17.08
CA LEU A 300 -2.75 -11.12 16.97
C LEU A 300 -2.56 -10.49 15.59
N LEU A 301 -2.95 -11.18 14.53
CA LEU A 301 -2.91 -10.66 13.15
C LEU A 301 -3.87 -9.48 12.98
N VAL A 302 -5.10 -9.58 13.50
CA VAL A 302 -6.09 -8.49 13.47
C VAL A 302 -5.60 -7.27 14.26
N VAL A 303 -5.05 -7.47 15.47
CA VAL A 303 -4.46 -6.39 16.29
C VAL A 303 -3.28 -5.73 15.54
N THR A 304 -2.40 -6.54 14.96
CA THR A 304 -1.26 -6.04 14.18
C THR A 304 -1.75 -5.19 13.00
N ARG A 305 -2.78 -5.66 12.32
CA ARG A 305 -3.37 -4.93 11.17
C ARG A 305 -3.99 -3.61 11.60
N MET A 306 -4.74 -3.60 12.70
CA MET A 306 -5.33 -2.38 13.26
C MET A 306 -4.25 -1.36 13.64
N ALA A 307 -3.18 -1.80 14.31
CA ALA A 307 -2.05 -0.93 14.66
C ALA A 307 -1.37 -0.33 13.42
N GLN A 308 -1.21 -1.10 12.33
CA GLN A 308 -0.67 -0.59 11.06
C GLN A 308 -1.57 0.47 10.43
N LEU A 309 -2.88 0.25 10.42
CA LEU A 309 -3.86 1.20 9.88
C LEU A 309 -3.88 2.51 10.67
N LEU A 310 -3.89 2.45 11.99
CA LEU A 310 -3.84 3.64 12.84
C LEU A 310 -2.57 4.47 12.57
N ARG A 311 -1.41 3.83 12.52
CA ARG A 311 -0.14 4.52 12.17
C ARG A 311 -0.17 5.15 10.78
N GLN A 312 -0.84 4.52 9.82
CA GLN A 312 -0.98 5.05 8.47
C GLN A 312 -1.87 6.31 8.47
N ILE A 313 -3.01 6.26 9.17
CA ILE A 313 -3.92 7.41 9.32
C ILE A 313 -3.21 8.59 10.00
N GLU A 314 -2.48 8.34 11.09
CA GLU A 314 -1.70 9.37 11.77
C GLU A 314 -0.65 10.03 10.87
N ARG A 315 0.06 9.23 10.05
CA ARG A 315 1.04 9.76 9.09
C ARG A 315 0.37 10.62 8.02
N GLN A 316 -0.75 10.17 7.48
CA GLN A 316 -1.51 10.95 6.49
C GLN A 316 -2.08 12.25 7.09
N SER A 317 -2.62 12.19 8.31
CA SER A 317 -3.08 13.38 9.04
C SER A 317 -1.96 14.39 9.26
N LYS A 318 -0.77 13.93 9.69
CA LYS A 318 0.41 14.80 9.85
C LYS A 318 0.87 15.39 8.51
N GLN A 319 0.83 14.64 7.42
CA GLN A 319 1.17 15.16 6.10
C GLN A 319 0.17 16.21 5.62
N LEU A 320 -1.12 16.02 5.86
CA LEU A 320 -2.15 16.99 5.52
C LEU A 320 -1.99 18.26 6.36
N SER A 321 -1.75 18.14 7.67
CA SER A 321 -1.52 19.30 8.54
C SER A 321 -0.24 20.08 8.18
N GLN A 322 0.74 19.42 7.54
CA GLN A 322 1.93 20.10 7.00
C GLN A 322 1.64 20.97 5.76
N LEU A 323 0.54 20.73 5.06
CA LEU A 323 0.13 21.53 3.89
C LEU A 323 -0.73 22.75 4.28
N VAL A 324 -1.21 22.82 5.51
CA VAL A 324 -1.99 23.95 5.98
C VAL A 324 -1.06 25.17 6.18
N ARG A 325 -1.30 26.23 5.41
CA ARG A 325 -0.53 27.47 5.42
C ARG A 325 -1.20 28.60 6.24
N VAL A 326 -2.29 28.29 6.91
CA VAL A 326 -3.11 29.24 7.67
C VAL A 326 -3.02 28.88 9.15
N ASP A 327 -2.97 29.88 10.01
CA ASP A 327 -3.10 29.74 11.46
C ASP A 327 -4.57 29.54 11.83
N GLU A 328 -4.91 28.46 12.51
CA GLU A 328 -6.30 28.09 12.83
C GLU A 328 -6.99 29.07 13.76
N LEU A 329 -6.22 29.76 14.63
CA LEU A 329 -6.79 30.70 15.57
C LEU A 329 -7.13 32.04 14.92
N THR A 330 -6.20 32.63 14.18
CA THR A 330 -6.31 33.98 13.64
C THR A 330 -6.78 34.07 12.22
N GLY A 331 -6.72 32.96 11.46
CA GLY A 331 -7.01 32.93 10.02
C GLY A 331 -5.91 33.57 9.15
N LEU A 332 -4.85 34.07 9.74
CA LEU A 332 -3.70 34.63 9.02
C LEU A 332 -2.81 33.53 8.43
N PRO A 333 -1.97 33.86 7.43
CA PRO A 333 -0.84 32.99 7.06
C PRO A 333 -0.01 32.64 8.28
N ASN A 334 0.43 31.37 8.37
CA ASN A 334 1.31 30.91 9.43
C ASN A 334 2.79 31.02 9.07
N ARG A 335 3.70 30.66 9.98
CA ARG A 335 5.15 30.68 9.76
C ARG A 335 5.59 29.90 8.51
N ARG A 336 4.84 28.83 8.12
CA ARG A 336 5.15 28.06 6.89
C ARG A 336 4.76 28.82 5.62
N ALA A 337 3.64 29.52 5.63
CA ALA A 337 3.28 30.41 4.53
C ALA A 337 4.33 31.50 4.36
N TRP A 338 4.79 32.08 5.47
CA TRP A 338 5.83 33.08 5.51
C TRP A 338 7.15 32.60 4.90
N SER A 339 7.62 31.40 5.24
CA SER A 339 8.89 30.85 4.70
C SER A 339 8.90 30.65 3.18
N VAL A 340 7.75 30.69 2.55
CA VAL A 340 7.61 30.63 1.08
C VAL A 340 7.45 32.03 0.48
N GLU A 341 6.72 32.92 1.18
CA GLU A 341 6.39 34.25 0.67
C GLU A 341 7.60 35.21 0.72
N LEU A 342 8.35 35.19 1.82
CA LEU A 342 9.48 36.11 2.00
C LEU A 342 10.57 35.95 0.92
N PRO A 343 11.06 34.74 0.57
CA PRO A 343 12.03 34.59 -0.51
C PRO A 343 11.51 35.11 -1.86
N VAL A 344 10.22 34.90 -2.14
CA VAL A 344 9.59 35.40 -3.37
C VAL A 344 9.54 36.93 -3.39
N ALA A 345 9.23 37.54 -2.25
CA ALA A 345 9.20 39.00 -2.10
C ALA A 345 10.59 39.61 -2.26
N ILE A 346 11.63 38.99 -1.69
CA ILE A 346 13.04 39.41 -1.84
C ILE A 346 13.44 39.36 -3.32
N GLU A 347 13.14 38.29 -4.05
CA GLU A 347 13.48 38.18 -5.46
C GLU A 347 12.74 39.20 -6.33
N ARG A 348 11.49 39.55 -5.98
CA ARG A 348 10.74 40.64 -6.61
C ARG A 348 11.40 41.99 -6.33
N ALA A 349 11.70 42.30 -5.06
CA ALA A 349 12.35 43.53 -4.65
C ALA A 349 13.70 43.71 -5.35
N ARG A 350 14.50 42.63 -5.47
CA ARG A 350 15.78 42.61 -6.19
C ARG A 350 15.59 42.94 -7.68
N ARG A 351 14.63 42.30 -8.34
CA ARG A 351 14.38 42.49 -9.77
C ARG A 351 13.85 43.89 -10.06
N ASP A 352 12.91 44.35 -9.25
CA ASP A 352 12.19 45.61 -9.46
C ASP A 352 12.92 46.81 -8.84
N GLN A 353 14.06 46.56 -8.16
CA GLN A 353 14.91 47.60 -7.49
C GLN A 353 14.11 48.47 -6.53
N VAL A 354 13.18 47.85 -5.76
CA VAL A 354 12.38 48.55 -4.76
C VAL A 354 12.80 48.14 -3.37
N ALA A 355 12.60 49.02 -2.39
CA ALA A 355 12.82 48.69 -0.99
C ALA A 355 11.89 47.57 -0.52
N LEU A 356 12.35 46.80 0.45
CA LEU A 356 11.57 45.76 1.11
C LEU A 356 11.85 45.81 2.62
N SER A 357 10.83 45.96 3.43
CA SER A 357 10.98 45.87 4.88
C SER A 357 10.15 44.74 5.45
N ILE A 358 10.65 44.16 6.52
CA ILE A 358 9.88 43.26 7.38
C ILE A 358 9.83 43.81 8.80
N ALA A 359 8.82 43.40 9.55
CA ALA A 359 8.76 43.71 10.99
C ALA A 359 8.32 42.49 11.76
N MET A 360 9.04 42.16 12.84
CA MET A 360 8.64 41.23 13.87
C MET A 360 7.90 41.94 14.97
N LEU A 361 6.70 41.50 15.33
CA LEU A 361 5.84 42.07 16.34
C LEU A 361 5.57 41.06 17.44
N ASP A 362 5.47 41.52 18.68
CA ASP A 362 5.13 40.68 19.84
C ASP A 362 4.23 41.47 20.80
N LEU A 363 3.09 40.88 21.19
CA LEU A 363 2.16 41.49 22.13
C LEU A 363 2.77 41.61 23.52
N ASP A 364 2.90 42.83 24.02
CA ASP A 364 3.52 43.08 25.27
C ASP A 364 2.79 42.44 26.45
N ARG A 365 3.53 41.70 27.29
CA ARG A 365 3.02 41.06 28.50
C ARG A 365 1.82 40.13 28.25
N PHE A 366 1.71 39.54 27.11
CA PHE A 366 0.58 38.65 26.73
C PHE A 366 0.39 37.48 27.72
N LYS A 367 1.48 36.92 28.25
CA LYS A 367 1.41 35.93 29.31
C LYS A 367 0.67 36.44 30.54
N ARG A 368 0.98 37.67 31.00
CA ARG A 368 0.30 38.28 32.14
C ARG A 368 -1.19 38.52 31.85
N PHE A 369 -1.53 38.91 30.63
CA PHE A 369 -2.92 39.04 30.21
C PHE A 369 -3.66 37.68 30.30
N ASN A 370 -3.03 36.58 29.83
CA ASN A 370 -3.59 35.25 29.97
C ASN A 370 -3.75 34.82 31.44
N ASP A 371 -2.77 35.11 32.28
CA ASP A 371 -2.82 34.77 33.71
C ASP A 371 -3.95 35.52 34.44
N GLU A 372 -4.27 36.75 34.00
CA GLU A 372 -5.31 37.59 34.59
C GLU A 372 -6.72 37.31 34.04
N TYR A 373 -6.87 37.11 32.72
CA TYR A 373 -8.17 37.03 32.04
C TYR A 373 -8.48 35.62 31.47
N GLY A 374 -7.53 34.70 31.57
CA GLY A 374 -7.63 33.34 31.07
C GLY A 374 -7.30 33.20 29.58
N HIS A 375 -6.87 31.99 29.18
CA HIS A 375 -6.44 31.67 27.81
C HIS A 375 -7.48 31.98 26.73
N GLN A 376 -8.77 31.80 27.04
CA GLN A 376 -9.84 32.14 26.09
C GLN A 376 -9.93 33.64 25.78
N ALA A 377 -9.57 34.48 26.76
CA ALA A 377 -9.50 35.94 26.55
C ALA A 377 -8.27 36.29 25.69
N GLY A 378 -7.13 35.62 25.92
CA GLY A 378 -5.95 35.76 25.09
C GLY A 378 -6.20 35.34 23.64
N ASP A 379 -6.88 34.22 23.40
CA ASP A 379 -7.27 33.77 22.06
C ASP A 379 -8.18 34.82 21.35
N ARG A 380 -9.13 35.40 22.07
CA ARG A 380 -9.94 36.50 21.52
C ARG A 380 -9.11 37.75 21.21
N LEU A 381 -8.17 38.10 22.09
CA LEU A 381 -7.26 39.21 21.84
C LEU A 381 -6.44 39.00 20.57
N LEU A 382 -5.82 37.81 20.40
CA LEU A 382 -5.06 37.49 19.21
C LEU A 382 -5.89 37.58 17.93
N LYS A 383 -7.13 37.08 17.94
CA LYS A 383 -8.05 37.19 16.81
C LYS A 383 -8.41 38.62 16.46
N THR A 384 -8.73 39.42 17.51
CA THR A 384 -9.14 40.81 17.33
C THR A 384 -7.97 41.65 16.85
N ALA A 385 -6.77 41.44 17.41
CA ALA A 385 -5.55 42.13 16.99
C ALA A 385 -5.21 41.80 15.52
N ALA A 386 -5.24 40.53 15.15
CA ALA A 386 -5.01 40.09 13.77
C ALA A 386 -5.97 40.75 12.77
N ALA A 387 -7.26 40.80 13.10
CA ALA A 387 -8.27 41.46 12.27
C ALA A 387 -8.02 42.98 12.17
N ALA A 388 -7.83 43.65 13.32
CA ALA A 388 -7.59 45.11 13.36
C ALA A 388 -6.33 45.52 12.61
N TRP A 389 -5.25 44.74 12.73
CA TRP A 389 -4.01 45.00 12.00
C TRP A 389 -4.15 44.73 10.50
N SER A 390 -4.85 43.68 10.10
CA SER A 390 -5.11 43.41 8.68
C SER A 390 -5.87 44.50 7.97
N GLU A 391 -6.81 45.18 8.67
CA GLU A 391 -7.56 46.31 8.13
C GLU A 391 -6.68 47.55 7.89
N GLN A 392 -5.56 47.66 8.59
CA GLN A 392 -4.61 48.79 8.45
C GLN A 392 -3.58 48.55 7.34
N LEU A 393 -3.48 47.34 6.80
CA LEU A 393 -2.50 46.97 5.79
C LEU A 393 -3.06 47.09 4.38
N ARG A 394 -2.16 47.34 3.42
CA ARG A 394 -2.51 47.35 1.98
C ARG A 394 -2.65 45.94 1.45
N THR A 395 -3.29 45.78 0.33
CA THR A 395 -3.46 44.46 -0.35
C THR A 395 -2.12 43.78 -0.70
N VAL A 396 -1.06 44.58 -0.84
CA VAL A 396 0.31 44.10 -1.15
C VAL A 396 1.14 43.80 0.09
N ASP A 397 0.69 44.25 1.27
CA ASP A 397 1.33 43.99 2.56
C ASP A 397 0.85 42.60 3.07
N HIS A 398 1.71 41.89 3.73
CA HIS A 398 1.36 40.54 4.23
C HIS A 398 1.58 40.48 5.75
N LEU A 399 0.56 40.09 6.48
CA LEU A 399 0.62 39.80 7.90
C LEU A 399 0.54 38.30 8.12
N ALA A 400 1.42 37.73 8.93
CA ALA A 400 1.42 36.34 9.33
C ALA A 400 1.56 36.17 10.84
N ARG A 401 0.98 35.13 11.42
CA ARG A 401 1.26 34.71 12.78
C ARG A 401 2.49 33.82 12.79
N TYR A 402 3.56 34.29 13.43
CA TYR A 402 4.85 33.60 13.40
C TYR A 402 5.00 32.56 14.51
N GLY A 403 4.41 32.81 15.68
CA GLY A 403 4.37 31.90 16.83
C GLY A 403 3.47 32.49 17.93
N GLY A 404 3.07 31.76 18.93
CA GLY A 404 2.34 32.22 20.12
C GLY A 404 1.63 33.58 20.02
N GLU A 405 2.26 34.59 20.57
CA GLU A 405 1.87 36.02 20.51
C GLU A 405 2.68 36.82 19.48
N GLU A 406 3.52 36.15 18.66
CA GLU A 406 4.39 36.79 17.69
C GLU A 406 3.75 36.86 16.31
N PHE A 407 3.85 38.00 15.67
CA PHE A 407 3.39 38.25 14.31
C PHE A 407 4.54 38.81 13.48
N ILE A 408 4.44 38.68 12.16
CA ILE A 408 5.41 39.21 11.23
C ILE A 408 4.69 39.90 10.07
N VAL A 409 5.19 41.07 9.69
CA VAL A 409 4.66 41.86 8.57
C VAL A 409 5.69 42.00 7.49
N LEU A 410 5.27 41.84 6.24
CA LEU A 410 6.06 42.08 5.03
C LEU A 410 5.50 43.32 4.33
N LEU A 411 6.36 44.28 4.04
CA LEU A 411 6.03 45.58 3.49
C LEU A 411 6.82 45.82 2.18
N PRO A 412 6.33 45.32 1.03
CA PRO A 412 6.96 45.58 -0.25
C PRO A 412 6.93 47.08 -0.61
N GLY A 413 8.04 47.60 -1.12
CA GLY A 413 8.19 49.02 -1.49
C GLY A 413 8.31 50.00 -0.29
N ALA A 414 8.48 49.48 0.94
CA ALA A 414 8.61 50.33 2.12
C ALA A 414 10.08 50.46 2.56
N SER A 415 10.55 51.67 2.74
CA SER A 415 11.77 51.99 3.48
C SER A 415 11.55 51.80 5.00
N ALA A 416 12.60 51.92 5.80
CA ALA A 416 12.50 51.84 7.27
C ALA A 416 11.53 52.87 7.85
N GLU A 417 11.51 54.10 7.32
CA GLU A 417 10.63 55.18 7.77
C GLU A 417 9.16 54.87 7.44
N LEU A 418 8.90 54.42 6.21
CA LEU A 418 7.55 54.00 5.80
C LEU A 418 7.05 52.80 6.59
N ALA A 419 7.91 51.80 6.83
CA ALA A 419 7.58 50.65 7.67
C ALA A 419 7.24 51.06 9.10
N THR A 420 8.01 51.97 9.70
CA THR A 420 7.75 52.50 11.01
C THR A 420 6.39 53.23 11.06
N MET A 421 6.04 54.05 10.05
CA MET A 421 4.71 54.71 10.00
C MET A 421 3.56 53.68 9.88
N VAL A 422 3.73 52.60 9.11
CA VAL A 422 2.74 51.56 9.06
C VAL A 422 2.57 50.88 10.44
N LEU A 423 3.67 50.54 11.08
CA LEU A 423 3.64 49.89 12.40
C LEU A 423 3.04 50.77 13.49
N GLU A 424 3.29 52.11 13.48
CA GLU A 424 2.64 53.04 14.40
C GLU A 424 1.11 53.04 14.21
N ARG A 425 0.64 52.92 12.99
CA ARG A 425 -0.77 52.77 12.68
C ARG A 425 -1.33 51.44 13.23
N LEU A 426 -0.58 50.31 13.07
CA LEU A 426 -0.96 49.04 13.69
C LEU A 426 -0.99 49.14 15.22
N ARG A 427 0.01 49.81 15.81
CA ARG A 427 0.10 50.02 17.27
C ARG A 427 -1.11 50.77 17.80
N SER A 428 -1.51 51.86 17.13
CA SER A 428 -2.69 52.65 17.48
C SER A 428 -4.01 51.84 17.32
N ALA A 429 -4.05 50.86 16.43
CA ALA A 429 -5.22 49.99 16.19
C ALA A 429 -5.26 48.76 17.12
N THR A 430 -4.25 48.56 17.99
CA THR A 430 -4.18 47.39 18.86
C THR A 430 -5.33 47.40 19.88
N PRO A 431 -6.14 46.32 19.95
CA PRO A 431 -7.36 46.32 20.76
C PRO A 431 -7.09 46.15 22.26
N ALA A 432 -8.14 46.38 23.06
CA ALA A 432 -8.20 46.12 24.50
C ALA A 432 -7.15 46.87 25.34
N GLY A 433 -6.66 48.02 24.87
CA GLY A 433 -5.61 48.80 25.56
C GLY A 433 -4.29 48.04 25.68
N GLN A 434 -4.10 46.98 24.90
CA GLN A 434 -2.84 46.27 24.85
C GLN A 434 -1.88 46.97 23.90
N THR A 435 -0.59 46.68 24.08
CA THR A 435 0.49 47.21 23.24
C THR A 435 1.28 46.07 22.61
N PHE A 436 2.07 46.41 21.63
CA PHE A 436 3.08 45.49 21.11
C PHE A 436 4.43 46.19 20.96
N SER A 437 5.48 45.41 21.05
CA SER A 437 6.82 45.83 20.65
C SER A 437 7.11 45.29 19.24
N ALA A 438 7.84 46.06 18.43
CA ALA A 438 8.22 45.61 17.08
C ALA A 438 9.67 45.94 16.75
N GLY A 439 10.29 45.03 15.97
CA GLY A 439 11.58 45.25 15.35
C GLY A 439 11.45 45.29 13.84
N VAL A 440 11.93 46.38 13.21
CA VAL A 440 11.89 46.58 11.74
C VAL A 440 13.26 46.34 11.14
N ALA A 441 13.34 45.60 10.07
CA ALA A 441 14.53 45.46 9.25
C ALA A 441 14.21 45.70 7.77
N THR A 442 14.98 46.56 7.14
CA THR A 442 14.91 46.76 5.68
C THR A 442 15.98 45.91 5.00
N TRP A 443 15.60 45.21 3.97
CA TRP A 443 16.50 44.36 3.19
C TRP A 443 17.59 45.20 2.51
N ASP A 444 18.84 44.77 2.67
CA ASP A 444 20.04 45.51 2.18
C ASP A 444 20.39 45.22 0.72
N GLY A 445 19.63 44.34 0.03
CA GLY A 445 19.89 43.96 -1.32
C GLY A 445 20.69 42.63 -1.49
N ASN A 446 21.36 42.17 -0.43
CA ASN A 446 22.29 41.03 -0.50
C ASN A 446 22.01 39.93 0.53
N GLU A 447 21.46 40.29 1.70
CA GLU A 447 21.21 39.33 2.78
C GLU A 447 20.15 38.27 2.42
N THR A 448 20.22 37.15 3.13
CA THR A 448 19.25 36.05 3.03
C THR A 448 17.98 36.35 3.79
N SER A 449 16.92 35.58 3.57
CA SER A 449 15.68 35.69 4.34
C SER A 449 15.90 35.48 5.84
N GLU A 450 16.78 34.54 6.22
CA GLU A 450 17.11 34.21 7.60
C GLU A 450 17.87 35.36 8.30
N GLU A 451 18.82 35.98 7.61
CA GLU A 451 19.58 37.13 8.13
C GLU A 451 18.67 38.33 8.33
N LEU A 452 17.78 38.61 7.37
CA LEU A 452 16.79 39.71 7.49
C LEU A 452 15.85 39.50 8.69
N ILE A 453 15.31 38.25 8.87
CA ILE A 453 14.48 37.90 10.01
C ILE A 453 15.26 38.06 11.32
N THR A 454 16.53 37.64 11.37
CA THR A 454 17.36 37.72 12.56
C THR A 454 17.59 39.18 12.98
N ARG A 455 17.79 40.09 12.02
CA ARG A 455 17.91 41.53 12.31
C ARG A 455 16.60 42.13 12.83
N ALA A 456 15.47 41.75 12.27
CA ALA A 456 14.17 42.17 12.78
C ALA A 456 13.91 41.66 14.21
N ASP A 457 14.26 40.43 14.51
CA ASP A 457 14.13 39.80 15.82
C ASP A 457 15.04 40.50 16.86
N GLN A 458 16.30 40.75 16.49
CA GLN A 458 17.22 41.50 17.34
C GLN A 458 16.68 42.92 17.68
N ALA A 459 16.13 43.65 16.72
CA ALA A 459 15.50 44.91 16.94
C ALA A 459 14.24 44.82 17.84
N LEU A 460 13.44 43.75 17.68
CA LEU A 460 12.32 43.49 18.58
C LEU A 460 12.79 43.23 20.00
N TYR A 461 13.87 42.49 20.20
CA TYR A 461 14.47 42.27 21.51
C TYR A 461 14.88 43.60 22.15
N GLU A 462 15.55 44.50 21.41
CA GLU A 462 15.92 45.85 21.88
C GLU A 462 14.68 46.69 22.21
N ALA A 463 13.61 46.62 21.44
CA ALA A 463 12.34 47.30 21.74
C ALA A 463 11.75 46.83 23.09
N LYS A 464 11.79 45.51 23.36
CA LYS A 464 11.33 44.94 24.64
C LYS A 464 12.21 45.35 25.82
N ASP A 465 13.55 45.38 25.65
CA ASP A 465 14.51 45.68 26.69
C ASP A 465 14.49 47.19 27.06
N THR A 466 14.28 48.06 26.09
CA THR A 466 14.25 49.52 26.31
C THR A 466 12.92 50.06 26.80
N GLY A 467 11.94 49.22 27.15
CA GLY A 467 10.73 49.64 27.86
C GLY A 467 9.41 49.23 27.22
N ARG A 468 9.42 48.46 26.14
CA ARG A 468 8.23 47.99 25.40
C ARG A 468 7.40 49.10 24.74
N ASP A 469 6.24 48.75 24.17
CA ASP A 469 5.31 49.67 23.51
C ASP A 469 6.04 50.62 22.54
N ARG A 470 6.89 50.06 21.68
CA ARG A 470 7.70 50.81 20.71
C ARG A 470 8.14 50.00 19.51
N ILE A 471 8.58 50.75 18.52
CA ILE A 471 9.14 50.22 17.29
C ILE A 471 10.62 50.56 17.26
N GLN A 472 11.46 49.52 17.08
CA GLN A 472 12.91 49.67 16.95
C GLN A 472 13.30 49.32 15.52
N VAL A 473 14.11 50.18 14.89
CA VAL A 473 14.67 49.90 13.56
C VAL A 473 16.02 49.22 13.75
N ALA A 474 16.20 48.08 13.06
CA ALA A 474 17.47 47.38 13.06
C ALA A 474 18.58 48.22 12.43
N THR A 475 19.74 48.18 13.03
CA THR A 475 20.94 48.84 12.48
C THR A 475 21.30 48.21 11.13
N GLU A 476 21.71 48.99 10.15
CA GLU A 476 22.21 48.45 8.86
C GLU A 476 23.36 47.47 9.12
N PRO A 477 23.39 46.36 8.40
CA PRO A 477 24.52 45.43 8.51
C PRO A 477 25.82 46.16 8.18
N ALA A 478 26.84 45.99 9.03
CA ALA A 478 28.16 46.52 8.70
C ALA A 478 28.60 46.00 7.34
N PRO A 479 29.11 46.85 6.43
CA PRO A 479 29.54 46.44 5.10
C PRO A 479 30.54 45.25 5.25
N THR A 480 30.20 44.11 4.72
CA THR A 480 31.08 42.95 4.71
C THR A 480 32.28 43.29 3.86
N ASN A 481 33.36 43.72 4.49
CA ASN A 481 34.65 43.88 3.83
C ASN A 481 35.12 42.52 3.32
N LEU A 482 34.77 42.20 2.09
CA LEU A 482 35.44 41.14 1.35
C LEU A 482 36.91 41.56 1.16
N GLN A 483 37.76 41.22 2.15
CA GLN A 483 39.19 41.26 1.90
C GLN A 483 39.50 40.27 0.79
N PRO A 484 40.09 40.72 -0.32
CA PRO A 484 40.55 39.79 -1.33
C PRO A 484 41.60 38.92 -0.63
N SER A 485 41.39 37.61 -0.62
CA SER A 485 42.37 36.63 -0.18
C SER A 485 43.63 36.79 -1.08
N THR A 486 44.64 37.48 -0.58
CA THR A 486 45.99 37.42 -1.17
C THR A 486 46.53 36.04 -0.92
N GLY A 487 46.38 35.16 -1.92
CA GLY A 487 47.08 33.89 -1.95
C GLY A 487 48.59 34.09 -1.87
N PRO A 488 49.35 33.19 -1.23
CA PRO A 488 50.79 33.28 -1.15
C PRO A 488 51.38 33.15 -2.56
N PRO A 489 52.50 33.88 -2.87
CA PRO A 489 53.16 33.78 -4.17
C PRO A 489 53.71 32.39 -4.39
N CYS A 490 53.45 31.81 -5.56
CA CYS A 490 54.09 30.59 -6.03
C CYS A 490 55.60 30.88 -6.20
N THR A 491 56.38 30.41 -5.25
CA THR A 491 57.82 30.27 -5.45
C THR A 491 58.06 29.05 -6.33
N GLY A 492 58.44 29.30 -7.59
CA GLY A 492 59.03 28.27 -8.44
C GLY A 492 60.40 27.87 -7.87
N HIS A 493 60.68 26.60 -7.89
CA HIS A 493 62.03 26.04 -7.90
C HIS A 493 62.12 25.01 -9.02
N ASP A 494 63.17 25.11 -9.71
CA ASP A 494 63.76 24.41 -10.86
C ASP A 494 63.53 22.89 -10.92
#